data_185bfb69d0556cc07189ff9de4111bca
#
_entry.id   185bfb69d0556cc07189ff9de4111bca
#
_cell.length_a   1.000
_cell.length_b   1.000
_cell.length_c   1.000
_cell.angle_alpha   90.00
_cell.angle_beta   90.00
_cell.angle_gamma   90.00
#
_symmetry.space_group_name_H-M   'P 1'
#
loop_
_entity.id
_entity.type
_entity.pdbx_description
1 polymer ?
#
loop_
_entity_poly.entity_id
_entity_poly.type
_entity_poly.pdbx_seq_one_letter_code
_entity_poly.pdbx_strand_id
1 'polypeptide(L)'
;LRKAQYTLTKQQGEKVMSINMELMRKKLASLRGEGGDNRDSVWFKPDEGDQDIRIVPTSDGDPLKEMYFHYNVGEHRGGILCPKRNYGESCPICEFASSVWREGVDNNDEESKKLAKSLFVRARYFSPVVLRGREDEGIKVYGYGKKAYELLLGYILDPEYGDVTDANEGTDITLTYTKPTTPGAYPQTNMKMRRNTSPLLADTEAIPALLDRMPDFASLFERHTSEQIDSILDEQLCGNKSAESRSSETTSYSKPTSDVDKAFNELMNGK
;
A
#
# COMPACT_ATOMS: atom_id res chain seq x y z
N LEU A 1 -29.41 69.46 -28.82
CA LEU A 1 -28.02 69.11 -28.87
C LEU A 1 -27.70 68.11 -27.72
N ARG A 2 -28.04 66.82 -27.88
CA ARG A 2 -27.73 65.76 -26.94
C ARG A 2 -26.80 64.78 -27.59
N LYS A 3 -25.58 64.67 -27.10
CA LYS A 3 -24.64 63.57 -27.48
C LYS A 3 -24.99 62.35 -26.67
N ALA A 4 -25.40 61.29 -27.34
CA ALA A 4 -25.57 59.98 -26.76
C ALA A 4 -24.20 59.36 -26.59
N GLN A 5 -23.84 58.96 -25.34
CA GLN A 5 -22.67 58.16 -25.02
C GLN A 5 -23.04 56.69 -25.20
N TYR A 6 -22.42 56.05 -26.14
CA TYR A 6 -22.42 54.63 -26.25
C TYR A 6 -21.31 54.02 -25.36
N THR A 7 -21.70 53.42 -24.29
CA THR A 7 -20.82 52.58 -23.46
C THR A 7 -20.87 51.16 -24.02
N LEU A 8 -19.83 50.77 -24.70
CA LEU A 8 -19.61 49.38 -25.13
C LEU A 8 -19.02 48.61 -23.98
N THR A 9 -19.82 47.78 -23.36
CA THR A 9 -19.38 46.74 -22.41
C THR A 9 -18.84 45.57 -23.21
N LYS A 10 -17.51 45.48 -23.33
CA LYS A 10 -16.83 44.33 -23.90
C LYS A 10 -16.21 43.54 -22.75
N GLN A 11 -16.97 42.58 -22.22
CA GLN A 11 -16.47 41.52 -21.36
C GLN A 11 -16.78 40.18 -22.01
N GLN A 12 -15.95 39.75 -22.92
CA GLN A 12 -15.79 38.33 -23.21
C GLN A 12 -14.39 37.97 -22.76
N GLY A 13 -14.31 37.27 -21.63
CA GLY A 13 -13.05 36.76 -21.10
C GLY A 13 -12.49 35.70 -22.05
N GLU A 14 -11.43 36.04 -22.75
CA GLU A 14 -10.54 35.04 -23.33
C GLU A 14 -9.99 34.20 -22.19
N LYS A 15 -10.41 32.93 -22.15
CA LYS A 15 -9.85 31.92 -21.28
C LYS A 15 -8.44 31.61 -21.83
N VAL A 16 -7.47 32.43 -21.39
CA VAL A 16 -6.06 32.18 -21.66
C VAL A 16 -5.74 30.85 -21.01
N MET A 17 -5.52 29.81 -21.81
CA MET A 17 -5.01 28.55 -21.36
C MET A 17 -3.57 28.76 -20.90
N SER A 18 -3.38 29.23 -19.69
CA SER A 18 -2.05 29.37 -19.09
C SER A 18 -1.58 28.00 -18.60
N ILE A 19 -0.35 27.67 -18.95
CA ILE A 19 0.32 26.46 -18.44
C ILE A 19 0.39 26.57 -16.92
N ASN A 20 -0.09 25.54 -16.22
CA ASN A 20 0.06 25.45 -14.77
C ASN A 20 1.54 25.19 -14.42
N MET A 21 2.25 26.27 -14.14
CA MET A 21 3.69 26.24 -13.83
C MET A 21 4.02 25.42 -12.60
N GLU A 22 3.09 25.32 -11.65
CA GLU A 22 3.25 24.52 -10.45
C GLU A 22 3.18 23.02 -10.78
N LEU A 23 2.25 22.63 -11.64
CA LEU A 23 2.17 21.26 -12.16
C LEU A 23 3.42 20.90 -12.98
N MET A 24 3.95 21.82 -13.78
CA MET A 24 5.17 21.59 -14.56
C MET A 24 6.40 21.46 -13.65
N ARG A 25 6.48 22.26 -12.58
CA ARG A 25 7.54 22.14 -11.58
C ARG A 25 7.48 20.79 -10.86
N LYS A 26 6.29 20.33 -10.46
CA LYS A 26 6.11 18.99 -9.85
C LYS A 26 6.54 17.87 -10.81
N LYS A 27 6.17 17.95 -12.08
CA LYS A 27 6.62 16.97 -13.10
C LYS A 27 8.14 17.01 -13.29
N LEU A 28 8.74 18.19 -13.32
CA LEU A 28 10.20 18.33 -13.46
C LEU A 28 10.93 17.79 -12.23
N ALA A 29 10.46 18.06 -11.03
CA ALA A 29 11.01 17.54 -9.78
C ALA A 29 10.92 16.00 -9.73
N SER A 30 9.79 15.43 -10.18
CA SER A 30 9.61 13.98 -10.31
C SER A 30 10.61 13.35 -11.29
N LEU A 31 10.85 14.00 -12.45
CA LEU A 31 11.81 13.51 -13.46
C LEU A 31 13.27 13.60 -12.99
N ARG A 32 13.60 14.56 -12.12
CA ARG A 32 14.94 14.74 -11.55
C ARG A 32 15.19 13.87 -10.31
N GLY A 33 14.18 13.13 -9.83
CA GLY A 33 14.27 12.41 -8.57
C GLY A 33 14.35 13.32 -7.33
N GLU A 34 14.17 14.65 -7.52
CA GLU A 34 14.19 15.66 -6.45
C GLU A 34 12.82 15.78 -5.76
N GLY A 35 11.77 15.29 -6.41
CA GLY A 35 10.48 15.06 -5.80
C GLY A 35 10.49 13.64 -5.26
N GLY A 36 10.95 13.44 -4.05
CA GLY A 36 10.60 12.23 -3.32
C GLY A 36 9.10 12.08 -3.44
N ASP A 37 8.65 10.93 -3.96
CA ASP A 37 7.23 10.64 -4.10
C ASP A 37 6.60 11.02 -2.75
N ASN A 38 5.56 11.85 -2.75
CA ASN A 38 4.84 12.26 -1.54
C ASN A 38 4.44 11.04 -0.67
N ARG A 39 4.43 9.85 -1.29
CA ARG A 39 4.28 8.55 -0.63
C ARG A 39 5.41 8.24 0.33
N ASP A 40 6.68 8.51 -0.01
CA ASP A 40 7.81 8.23 0.90
C ASP A 40 7.77 9.12 2.14
N SER A 41 7.23 10.33 2.05
CA SER A 41 7.06 11.22 3.20
C SER A 41 5.98 10.77 4.18
N VAL A 42 4.98 10.00 3.73
CA VAL A 42 3.89 9.48 4.56
C VAL A 42 4.30 8.20 5.29
N TRP A 43 5.22 7.41 4.74
CA TRP A 43 5.63 6.16 5.32
C TRP A 43 6.67 6.33 6.42
N PHE A 44 6.40 5.72 7.58
CA PHE A 44 7.40 5.54 8.61
C PHE A 44 8.20 4.26 8.36
N LYS A 45 9.50 4.42 8.17
CA LYS A 45 10.48 3.33 8.10
C LYS A 45 11.36 3.43 9.35
N PRO A 46 11.30 2.46 10.27
CA PRO A 46 12.07 2.55 11.50
C PRO A 46 13.58 2.47 11.22
N ASP A 47 14.33 3.31 11.91
CA ASP A 47 15.78 3.21 11.99
C ASP A 47 16.19 2.09 12.95
N GLU A 48 17.45 1.67 12.89
CA GLU A 48 17.98 0.65 13.82
C GLU A 48 18.02 1.18 15.25
N GLY A 49 17.49 0.41 16.19
CA GLY A 49 17.41 0.74 17.60
C GLY A 49 16.00 1.03 18.07
N ASP A 50 15.90 1.76 19.17
CA ASP A 50 14.64 2.07 19.85
C ASP A 50 14.08 3.42 19.36
N GLN A 51 12.78 3.42 19.08
CA GLN A 51 12.02 4.60 18.71
C GLN A 51 10.66 4.57 19.39
N ASP A 52 10.26 5.69 19.96
CA ASP A 52 8.95 5.81 20.58
C ASP A 52 7.93 6.33 19.59
N ILE A 53 6.83 5.63 19.44
CA ILE A 53 5.71 5.97 18.57
C ILE A 53 4.40 5.99 19.36
N ARG A 54 3.43 6.78 18.90
CA ARG A 54 2.05 6.75 19.37
C ARG A 54 1.14 6.37 18.22
N ILE A 55 0.30 5.33 18.41
CA ILE A 55 -0.78 5.04 17.46
C ILE A 55 -1.85 6.12 17.59
N VAL A 56 -2.28 6.64 16.43
CA VAL A 56 -3.28 7.70 16.37
C VAL A 56 -4.66 7.10 16.20
N PRO A 57 -5.69 7.57 16.95
CA PRO A 57 -7.06 7.10 16.76
C PRO A 57 -7.57 7.47 15.37
N THR A 58 -8.39 6.61 14.78
CA THR A 58 -9.03 6.81 13.48
C THR A 58 -10.53 7.04 13.64
N SER A 59 -11.13 7.80 12.74
CA SER A 59 -12.56 8.16 12.79
C SER A 59 -13.50 6.96 12.70
N ASP A 60 -13.05 5.84 12.09
CA ASP A 60 -13.80 4.59 11.99
C ASP A 60 -13.56 3.63 13.17
N GLY A 61 -12.76 4.02 14.16
CA GLY A 61 -12.48 3.23 15.35
C GLY A 61 -11.56 2.03 15.12
N ASP A 62 -10.95 1.89 13.92
CA ASP A 62 -10.00 0.82 13.62
C ASP A 62 -8.62 1.39 13.28
N PRO A 63 -7.74 1.61 14.25
CA PRO A 63 -6.39 2.12 14.03
C PRO A 63 -5.40 1.07 13.51
N LEU A 64 -5.80 -0.20 13.42
CA LEU A 64 -4.95 -1.31 12.98
C LEU A 64 -5.45 -1.88 11.66
N LYS A 65 -5.29 -1.13 10.58
CA LYS A 65 -5.80 -1.50 9.25
C LYS A 65 -5.16 -2.77 8.72
N GLU A 66 -5.98 -3.74 8.33
CA GLU A 66 -5.54 -4.96 7.67
C GLU A 66 -5.73 -4.84 6.15
N MET A 67 -4.67 -5.14 5.38
CA MET A 67 -4.72 -5.17 3.94
C MET A 67 -4.02 -6.42 3.37
N TYR A 68 -4.51 -6.88 2.25
CA TYR A 68 -4.10 -8.15 1.65
C TYR A 68 -3.39 -7.91 0.32
N PHE A 69 -2.19 -8.50 0.17
CA PHE A 69 -1.33 -8.32 -1.00
C PHE A 69 -0.87 -9.65 -1.58
N HIS A 70 -0.69 -9.66 -2.89
CA HIS A 70 0.10 -10.65 -3.61
C HIS A 70 1.51 -10.11 -3.83
N TYR A 71 2.51 -10.94 -3.60
CA TYR A 71 3.92 -10.61 -3.81
C TYR A 71 4.51 -11.53 -4.88
N ASN A 72 5.66 -11.15 -5.42
CA ASN A 72 6.37 -11.90 -6.44
C ASN A 72 5.56 -12.08 -7.74
N VAL A 73 4.81 -11.06 -8.13
CA VAL A 73 4.03 -11.04 -9.37
C VAL A 73 4.63 -10.00 -10.31
N GLY A 74 5.14 -10.42 -11.45
CA GLY A 74 5.79 -9.57 -12.44
C GLY A 74 7.01 -8.83 -11.87
N GLU A 75 7.27 -7.64 -12.37
CA GLU A 75 8.34 -6.75 -11.89
C GLU A 75 7.93 -5.91 -10.65
N HIS A 76 6.71 -6.07 -10.16
CA HIS A 76 6.18 -5.30 -9.03
C HIS A 76 6.80 -5.73 -7.71
N ARG A 77 7.81 -4.98 -7.25
CA ARG A 77 8.50 -5.23 -5.97
C ARG A 77 7.64 -4.89 -4.74
N GLY A 78 6.64 -4.01 -4.90
CA GLY A 78 5.83 -3.46 -3.80
C GLY A 78 4.65 -4.33 -3.36
N GLY A 79 4.31 -5.36 -4.07
CA GLY A 79 3.10 -6.15 -3.88
C GLY A 79 1.88 -5.51 -4.55
N ILE A 80 0.94 -6.34 -4.98
CA ILE A 80 -0.31 -5.94 -5.63
C ILE A 80 -1.45 -6.17 -4.64
N LEU A 81 -2.32 -5.17 -4.43
CA LEU A 81 -3.52 -5.33 -3.62
C LEU A 81 -4.41 -6.43 -4.20
N CYS A 82 -4.84 -7.36 -3.36
CA CYS A 82 -5.75 -8.43 -3.76
C CYS A 82 -7.19 -7.89 -3.88
N PRO A 83 -7.81 -7.83 -5.07
CA PRO A 83 -9.19 -7.39 -5.21
C PRO A 83 -10.16 -8.25 -4.41
N LYS A 84 -9.96 -9.56 -4.40
CA LYS A 84 -10.84 -10.52 -3.73
C LYS A 84 -10.89 -10.33 -2.22
N ARG A 85 -9.73 -10.15 -1.58
CA ARG A 85 -9.65 -10.08 -0.12
C ARG A 85 -9.92 -8.69 0.42
N ASN A 86 -9.61 -7.63 -0.35
CA ASN A 86 -9.84 -6.26 0.09
C ASN A 86 -11.21 -5.73 -0.30
N TYR A 87 -11.76 -6.16 -1.46
CA TYR A 87 -12.98 -5.54 -2.04
C TYR A 87 -14.07 -6.55 -2.39
N GLY A 88 -13.83 -7.88 -2.26
CA GLY A 88 -14.79 -8.92 -2.63
C GLY A 88 -14.94 -9.15 -4.14
N GLU A 89 -14.03 -8.61 -4.96
CA GLU A 89 -14.00 -8.71 -6.41
C GLU A 89 -13.23 -9.96 -6.87
N SER A 90 -13.34 -10.34 -8.16
CA SER A 90 -12.52 -11.40 -8.72
C SER A 90 -11.04 -11.02 -8.71
N CYS A 91 -10.18 -12.01 -8.47
CA CYS A 91 -8.73 -11.81 -8.46
C CYS A 91 -8.04 -12.92 -9.26
N PRO A 92 -7.52 -12.61 -10.46
CA PRO A 92 -6.86 -13.58 -11.33
C PRO A 92 -5.68 -14.30 -10.65
N ILE A 93 -4.88 -13.58 -9.85
CA ILE A 93 -3.76 -14.19 -9.10
C ILE A 93 -4.26 -15.22 -8.10
N CYS A 94 -5.36 -14.95 -7.36
CA CYS A 94 -5.95 -15.93 -6.44
C CYS A 94 -6.44 -17.18 -7.16
N GLU A 95 -7.05 -17.01 -8.33
CA GLU A 95 -7.60 -18.09 -9.14
C GLU A 95 -6.47 -18.96 -9.70
N PHE A 96 -5.46 -18.32 -10.30
CA PHE A 96 -4.27 -18.98 -10.80
C PHE A 96 -3.52 -19.75 -9.69
N ALA A 97 -3.20 -19.08 -8.58
CA ALA A 97 -2.51 -19.72 -7.46
C ALA A 97 -3.27 -20.91 -6.89
N SER A 98 -4.62 -20.84 -6.88
CA SER A 98 -5.47 -21.94 -6.41
C SER A 98 -5.51 -23.10 -7.38
N SER A 99 -5.47 -22.86 -8.70
CA SER A 99 -5.42 -23.92 -9.71
C SER A 99 -4.08 -24.65 -9.69
N VAL A 100 -2.97 -23.89 -9.68
CA VAL A 100 -1.60 -24.45 -9.58
C VAL A 100 -1.40 -25.25 -8.28
N TRP A 101 -1.99 -24.78 -7.17
CA TRP A 101 -1.94 -25.51 -5.91
C TRP A 101 -2.67 -26.87 -6.01
N ARG A 102 -3.87 -26.89 -6.58
CA ARG A 102 -4.65 -28.14 -6.77
C ARG A 102 -3.90 -29.12 -7.66
N GLU A 103 -3.42 -28.65 -8.79
CA GLU A 103 -2.64 -29.48 -9.72
C GLU A 103 -1.38 -30.03 -9.05
N GLY A 104 -0.65 -29.21 -8.30
CA GLY A 104 0.50 -29.65 -7.53
C GLY A 104 0.18 -30.66 -6.44
N VAL A 105 -1.03 -30.63 -5.86
CA VAL A 105 -1.49 -31.64 -4.89
C VAL A 105 -1.84 -32.95 -5.62
N ASP A 106 -2.61 -32.85 -6.71
CA ASP A 106 -3.11 -34.04 -7.46
C ASP A 106 -1.95 -34.82 -8.10
N ASN A 107 -0.94 -34.10 -8.63
CA ASN A 107 0.25 -34.69 -9.27
C ASN A 107 1.40 -34.93 -8.30
N ASN A 108 1.26 -34.58 -7.01
CA ASN A 108 2.32 -34.58 -6.00
C ASN A 108 3.58 -33.81 -6.42
N ASP A 109 3.38 -32.67 -7.12
CA ASP A 109 4.43 -31.82 -7.61
C ASP A 109 4.76 -30.71 -6.59
N GLU A 110 5.93 -30.80 -5.98
CA GLU A 110 6.41 -29.83 -4.96
C GLU A 110 6.78 -28.47 -5.55
N GLU A 111 7.16 -28.42 -6.84
CA GLU A 111 7.50 -27.16 -7.50
C GLU A 111 6.26 -26.32 -7.75
N SER A 112 5.21 -26.92 -8.28
CA SER A 112 3.89 -26.27 -8.41
C SER A 112 3.34 -25.81 -7.06
N LYS A 113 3.44 -26.64 -6.02
CA LYS A 113 3.04 -26.24 -4.66
C LYS A 113 3.86 -25.03 -4.16
N LYS A 114 5.16 -25.00 -4.42
CA LYS A 114 6.04 -23.90 -4.03
C LYS A 114 5.70 -22.59 -4.78
N LEU A 115 5.46 -22.70 -6.10
CA LEU A 115 5.02 -21.56 -6.91
C LEU A 115 3.69 -21.00 -6.39
N ALA A 116 2.69 -21.82 -6.19
CA ALA A 116 1.40 -21.40 -5.65
C ALA A 116 1.53 -20.71 -4.28
N LYS A 117 2.34 -21.29 -3.38
CA LYS A 117 2.64 -20.67 -2.06
C LYS A 117 3.29 -19.30 -2.17
N SER A 118 4.12 -19.05 -3.19
CA SER A 118 4.76 -17.76 -3.39
C SER A 118 3.77 -16.68 -3.82
N LEU A 119 2.71 -17.07 -4.53
CA LEU A 119 1.66 -16.21 -5.07
C LEU A 119 0.47 -16.04 -4.11
N PHE A 120 0.35 -16.86 -3.08
CA PHE A 120 -0.75 -16.73 -2.13
C PHE A 120 -0.77 -15.34 -1.48
N VAL A 121 -1.99 -14.85 -1.28
CA VAL A 121 -2.26 -13.58 -0.62
C VAL A 121 -1.70 -13.57 0.80
N ARG A 122 -1.09 -12.44 1.18
CA ARG A 122 -0.53 -12.22 2.51
C ARG A 122 -1.11 -10.96 3.12
N ALA A 123 -1.49 -11.06 4.39
CA ALA A 123 -1.93 -9.91 5.16
C ALA A 123 -0.75 -9.03 5.57
N ARG A 124 -0.95 -7.72 5.52
CA ARG A 124 -0.08 -6.70 6.08
C ARG A 124 -0.94 -5.74 6.88
N TYR A 125 -0.37 -5.21 7.93
CA TYR A 125 -1.07 -4.36 8.87
C TYR A 125 -0.44 -2.98 8.88
N PHE A 126 -1.27 -1.96 9.04
CA PHE A 126 -0.86 -0.57 8.96
C PHE A 126 -1.54 0.24 10.03
N SER A 127 -0.77 1.13 10.67
CA SER A 127 -1.32 2.05 11.67
C SER A 127 -0.85 3.48 11.39
N PRO A 128 -1.71 4.47 11.60
CA PRO A 128 -1.28 5.85 11.67
C PRO A 128 -0.51 6.05 12.98
N VAL A 129 0.66 6.64 12.89
CA VAL A 129 1.54 6.87 14.04
C VAL A 129 2.09 8.28 14.05
N VAL A 130 2.34 8.80 15.24
CA VAL A 130 3.16 10.00 15.48
C VAL A 130 4.46 9.55 16.13
N LEU A 131 5.57 10.10 15.66
CA LEU A 131 6.90 9.80 16.16
C LEU A 131 7.23 10.72 17.33
N ARG A 132 7.60 10.18 18.48
CA ARG A 132 7.99 10.99 19.63
C ARG A 132 9.32 11.68 19.40
N GLY A 133 9.34 13.01 19.66
CA GLY A 133 10.48 13.86 19.37
C GLY A 133 10.57 14.34 17.92
N ARG A 134 9.61 13.95 17.07
CA ARG A 134 9.46 14.40 15.66
C ARG A 134 8.00 14.63 15.31
N GLU A 135 7.23 15.15 16.26
CA GLU A 135 5.79 15.38 16.11
C GLU A 135 5.46 16.40 15.00
N ASP A 136 6.41 17.27 14.66
CA ASP A 136 6.36 18.24 13.56
C ASP A 136 6.25 17.57 12.18
N GLU A 137 6.70 16.32 12.03
CA GLU A 137 6.51 15.55 10.80
C GLU A 137 5.06 15.11 10.55
N GLY A 138 4.19 15.27 11.54
CA GLY A 138 2.78 14.90 11.47
C GLY A 138 2.54 13.38 11.55
N ILE A 139 1.38 12.95 11.04
CA ILE A 139 0.98 11.55 11.06
C ILE A 139 1.67 10.80 9.93
N LYS A 140 2.37 9.73 10.30
CA LYS A 140 2.98 8.78 9.38
C LYS A 140 2.21 7.46 9.39
N VAL A 141 2.42 6.64 8.37
CA VAL A 141 1.86 5.29 8.30
C VAL A 141 2.96 4.26 8.53
N TYR A 142 2.78 3.45 9.54
CA TYR A 142 3.69 2.37 9.88
C TYR A 142 3.12 1.02 9.44
N GLY A 143 3.87 0.29 8.61
CA GLY A 143 3.51 -1.03 8.11
C GLY A 143 4.27 -2.14 8.84
N TYR A 144 3.56 -3.16 9.34
CA TYR A 144 4.12 -4.25 10.11
C TYR A 144 3.49 -5.61 9.78
N GLY A 145 4.11 -6.67 10.29
CA GLY A 145 3.67 -8.04 10.05
C GLY A 145 2.75 -8.58 11.15
N LYS A 146 2.25 -9.81 10.94
CA LYS A 146 1.28 -10.48 11.81
C LYS A 146 1.71 -10.56 13.28
N LYS A 147 2.99 -10.86 13.57
CA LYS A 147 3.48 -10.95 14.96
C LYS A 147 3.33 -9.64 15.74
N ALA A 148 3.64 -8.52 15.10
CA ALA A 148 3.49 -7.20 15.71
C ALA A 148 2.00 -6.85 15.88
N TYR A 149 1.16 -7.23 14.92
CA TYR A 149 -0.29 -7.06 14.99
C TYR A 149 -0.90 -7.82 16.18
N GLU A 150 -0.57 -9.11 16.32
CA GLU A 150 -1.02 -9.93 17.45
C GLU A 150 -0.60 -9.35 18.80
N LEU A 151 0.63 -8.83 18.89
CA LEU A 151 1.14 -8.17 20.10
C LEU A 151 0.38 -6.87 20.41
N LEU A 152 0.13 -6.04 19.40
CA LEU A 152 -0.65 -4.80 19.56
C LEU A 152 -2.09 -5.07 19.97
N LEU A 153 -2.73 -6.07 19.37
CA LEU A 153 -4.08 -6.50 19.78
C LEU A 153 -4.08 -6.98 21.23
N GLY A 154 -3.04 -7.70 21.64
CA GLY A 154 -2.90 -8.14 23.03
C GLY A 154 -2.86 -6.97 24.01
N TYR A 155 -2.16 -5.89 23.68
CA TYR A 155 -2.12 -4.69 24.50
C TYR A 155 -3.45 -3.92 24.51
N ILE A 156 -4.09 -3.77 23.34
CA ILE A 156 -5.37 -3.04 23.22
C ILE A 156 -6.49 -3.76 23.96
N LEU A 157 -6.47 -5.09 24.00
CA LEU A 157 -7.47 -5.91 24.67
C LEU A 157 -7.20 -6.08 26.15
N ASP A 158 -6.03 -5.68 26.64
CA ASP A 158 -5.68 -5.77 28.06
C ASP A 158 -6.30 -4.59 28.85
N PRO A 159 -7.21 -4.87 29.80
CA PRO A 159 -7.88 -3.81 30.56
C PRO A 159 -6.95 -2.91 31.36
N GLU A 160 -5.72 -3.35 31.67
CA GLU A 160 -4.74 -2.56 32.42
C GLU A 160 -4.21 -1.36 31.64
N TYR A 161 -4.21 -1.43 30.28
CA TYR A 161 -3.73 -0.34 29.45
C TYR A 161 -4.81 0.66 29.02
N GLY A 162 -6.09 0.27 29.10
CA GLY A 162 -7.19 1.10 28.61
C GLY A 162 -7.12 1.36 27.10
N ASP A 163 -7.63 2.51 26.66
CA ASP A 163 -7.52 2.92 25.25
C ASP A 163 -6.12 3.49 24.96
N VAL A 164 -5.26 2.65 24.42
CA VAL A 164 -3.87 3.02 24.09
C VAL A 164 -3.78 4.07 22.99
N THR A 165 -4.86 4.28 22.23
CA THR A 165 -4.92 5.23 21.11
C THR A 165 -5.53 6.58 21.51
N ASP A 166 -6.05 6.71 22.75
CA ASP A 166 -6.65 7.96 23.19
C ASP A 166 -5.72 9.15 22.95
N ALA A 167 -6.29 10.23 22.42
CA ALA A 167 -5.52 11.41 22.03
C ALA A 167 -4.95 12.20 23.22
N ASN A 168 -5.56 12.09 24.42
CA ASN A 168 -5.15 12.83 25.62
C ASN A 168 -4.43 11.92 26.62
N GLU A 169 -4.93 10.69 26.81
CA GLU A 169 -4.46 9.77 27.84
C GLU A 169 -3.97 8.42 27.30
N GLY A 170 -3.70 8.34 26.00
CA GLY A 170 -3.20 7.13 25.38
C GLY A 170 -1.76 6.80 25.77
N THR A 171 -1.26 5.67 25.29
CA THR A 171 0.04 5.10 25.70
C THR A 171 1.00 4.99 24.53
N ASP A 172 2.27 5.39 24.73
CA ASP A 172 3.32 5.26 23.73
C ASP A 172 3.85 3.83 23.64
N ILE A 173 4.37 3.49 22.49
CA ILE A 173 4.99 2.21 22.19
C ILE A 173 6.47 2.45 21.86
N THR A 174 7.35 1.77 22.59
CA THR A 174 8.76 1.68 22.20
C THR A 174 8.90 0.57 21.16
N LEU A 175 9.27 0.96 19.94
CA LEU A 175 9.54 0.09 18.82
C LEU A 175 11.04 -0.14 18.72
N THR A 176 11.48 -1.38 18.89
CA THR A 176 12.86 -1.78 18.70
C THR A 176 13.01 -2.46 17.33
N TYR A 177 13.75 -1.84 16.43
CA TYR A 177 14.03 -2.40 15.11
C TYR A 177 15.47 -2.87 15.01
N THR A 178 15.65 -4.12 14.57
CA THR A 178 16.97 -4.73 14.40
C THR A 178 17.12 -5.18 12.95
N LYS A 179 18.14 -4.68 12.26
CA LYS A 179 18.49 -5.11 10.90
C LYS A 179 18.93 -6.55 10.88
N PRO A 180 18.69 -7.27 9.77
CA PRO A 180 19.18 -8.64 9.64
C PRO A 180 20.72 -8.65 9.61
N THR A 181 21.32 -9.50 10.42
CA THR A 181 22.78 -9.70 10.48
C THR A 181 23.29 -10.68 9.44
N THR A 182 22.39 -11.51 8.89
CA THR A 182 22.73 -12.55 7.91
C THR A 182 22.03 -12.26 6.58
N PRO A 183 22.69 -12.45 5.42
CA PRO A 183 22.05 -12.33 4.13
C PRO A 183 20.83 -13.26 4.02
N GLY A 184 19.68 -12.73 3.61
CA GLY A 184 18.42 -13.47 3.49
C GLY A 184 17.59 -13.58 4.77
N ALA A 185 18.10 -13.12 5.93
CA ALA A 185 17.29 -13.01 7.14
C ALA A 185 16.35 -11.80 7.06
N TYR A 186 15.22 -11.89 7.76
CA TYR A 186 14.29 -10.78 7.86
C TYR A 186 14.62 -9.87 9.04
N PRO A 187 14.40 -8.56 8.91
CA PRO A 187 14.51 -7.64 10.04
C PRO A 187 13.55 -8.05 11.16
N GLN A 188 13.97 -7.82 12.39
CA GLN A 188 13.14 -8.09 13.56
C GLN A 188 12.61 -6.78 14.12
N THR A 189 11.34 -6.80 14.48
CA THR A 189 10.67 -5.68 15.15
C THR A 189 10.04 -6.19 16.43
N ASN A 190 10.40 -5.56 17.54
CA ASN A 190 9.77 -5.78 18.82
C ASN A 190 9.03 -4.49 19.23
N MET A 191 7.92 -4.65 19.93
CA MET A 191 7.10 -3.53 20.42
C MET A 191 6.84 -3.72 21.92
N LYS A 192 7.05 -2.66 22.68
CA LYS A 192 6.80 -2.67 24.12
C LYS A 192 5.98 -1.46 24.49
N MET A 193 4.83 -1.70 25.11
CA MET A 193 3.99 -0.64 25.63
C MET A 193 4.66 0.06 26.80
N ARG A 194 4.62 1.39 26.83
CA ARG A 194 5.07 2.18 27.98
C ARG A 194 4.01 2.15 29.07
N ARG A 195 4.42 2.42 30.31
CA ARG A 195 3.48 2.38 31.46
C ARG A 195 2.75 3.69 31.68
N ASN A 196 3.33 4.79 31.23
CA ASN A 196 2.80 6.11 31.47
C ASN A 196 1.95 6.56 30.28
N THR A 197 0.79 7.09 30.58
CA THR A 197 -0.05 7.78 29.60
C THR A 197 0.52 9.18 29.29
N SER A 198 0.24 9.69 28.12
CA SER A 198 0.63 11.02 27.70
C SER A 198 -0.28 11.52 26.58
N PRO A 199 -0.45 12.83 26.40
CA PRO A 199 -1.20 13.34 25.25
C PRO A 199 -0.43 13.10 23.94
N LEU A 200 -1.18 13.08 22.83
CA LEU A 200 -0.66 12.89 21.49
C LEU A 200 0.33 13.98 21.10
N LEU A 201 0.02 15.24 21.47
CA LEU A 201 0.89 16.40 21.36
C LEU A 201 1.03 17.09 22.70
N ALA A 202 2.17 17.77 22.94
CA ALA A 202 2.37 18.61 24.11
C ALA A 202 1.35 19.76 24.15
N ASP A 203 1.05 20.34 22.98
CA ASP A 203 -0.05 21.28 22.80
C ASP A 203 -1.33 20.51 22.42
N THR A 204 -2.19 20.27 23.40
CA THR A 204 -3.43 19.54 23.19
C THR A 204 -4.45 20.25 22.31
N GLU A 205 -4.36 21.58 22.20
CA GLU A 205 -5.25 22.37 21.33
C GLU A 205 -4.92 22.13 19.83
N ALA A 206 -3.70 21.72 19.51
CA ALA A 206 -3.30 21.38 18.16
C ALA A 206 -3.70 19.97 17.71
N ILE A 207 -4.17 19.11 18.62
CA ILE A 207 -4.53 17.71 18.31
C ILE A 207 -5.62 17.62 17.22
N PRO A 208 -6.75 18.36 17.28
CA PRO A 208 -7.75 18.28 16.21
C PRO A 208 -7.19 18.60 14.83
N ALA A 209 -6.36 19.64 14.73
CA ALA A 209 -5.73 20.03 13.46
C ALA A 209 -4.72 18.98 12.94
N LEU A 210 -4.11 18.19 13.83
CA LEU A 210 -3.29 17.05 13.45
C LEU A 210 -4.16 15.91 12.92
N LEU A 211 -5.25 15.58 13.59
CA LEU A 211 -6.17 14.50 13.20
C LEU A 211 -6.85 14.78 11.85
N ASP A 212 -7.14 16.02 11.53
CA ASP A 212 -7.68 16.44 10.21
C ASP A 212 -6.71 16.16 9.05
N ARG A 213 -5.41 15.97 9.35
CA ARG A 213 -4.38 15.61 8.37
C ARG A 213 -4.12 14.12 8.29
N MET A 214 -5.04 13.28 8.79
CA MET A 214 -4.92 11.83 8.71
C MET A 214 -4.75 11.39 7.25
N PRO A 215 -3.72 10.59 6.93
CA PRO A 215 -3.57 10.01 5.61
C PRO A 215 -4.77 9.12 5.26
N ASP A 216 -5.30 9.28 4.06
CA ASP A 216 -6.34 8.38 3.55
C ASP A 216 -5.72 7.05 3.14
N PHE A 217 -5.99 6.00 3.91
CA PHE A 217 -5.46 4.66 3.68
C PHE A 217 -5.90 4.07 2.34
N ALA A 218 -7.07 4.44 1.82
CA ALA A 218 -7.54 3.96 0.53
C ALA A 218 -6.70 4.49 -0.64
N SER A 219 -6.16 5.71 -0.49
CA SER A 219 -5.34 6.35 -1.51
C SER A 219 -3.85 5.99 -1.45
N LEU A 220 -3.39 5.35 -0.36
CA LEU A 220 -1.97 5.00 -0.18
C LEU A 220 -1.51 3.85 -1.09
N PHE A 221 -2.43 3.03 -1.56
CA PHE A 221 -2.13 1.86 -2.37
C PHE A 221 -2.80 1.95 -3.72
N GLU A 222 -2.07 1.60 -4.76
CA GLU A 222 -2.62 1.54 -6.10
C GLU A 222 -3.59 0.35 -6.21
N ARG A 223 -4.83 0.65 -6.64
CA ARG A 223 -5.83 -0.36 -6.91
C ARG A 223 -5.81 -0.71 -8.38
N HIS A 224 -5.45 -1.94 -8.69
CA HIS A 224 -5.51 -2.47 -10.04
C HIS A 224 -6.87 -3.11 -10.33
N THR A 225 -7.35 -2.98 -11.55
CA THR A 225 -8.53 -3.73 -12.03
C THR A 225 -8.16 -5.19 -12.29
N SER A 226 -9.16 -6.08 -12.38
CA SER A 226 -8.92 -7.49 -12.69
C SER A 226 -8.19 -7.66 -14.02
N GLU A 227 -8.50 -6.84 -15.04
CA GLU A 227 -7.87 -6.87 -16.35
C GLU A 227 -6.39 -6.44 -16.30
N GLN A 228 -6.07 -5.43 -15.46
CA GLN A 228 -4.68 -5.02 -15.26
C GLN A 228 -3.87 -6.11 -14.57
N ILE A 229 -4.46 -6.76 -13.56
CA ILE A 229 -3.82 -7.86 -12.84
C ILE A 229 -3.60 -9.06 -13.75
N ASP A 230 -4.58 -9.37 -14.62
CA ASP A 230 -4.45 -10.44 -15.62
C ASP A 230 -3.28 -10.15 -16.58
N SER A 231 -3.18 -8.91 -17.08
CA SER A 231 -2.06 -8.49 -17.94
C SER A 231 -0.70 -8.64 -17.24
N ILE A 232 -0.59 -8.26 -15.96
CA ILE A 232 0.63 -8.41 -15.16
C ILE A 232 0.99 -9.88 -14.97
N LEU A 233 -0.01 -10.74 -14.73
CA LEU A 233 0.18 -12.17 -14.56
C LEU A 233 0.62 -12.82 -15.87
N ASP A 234 0.00 -12.46 -16.99
CA ASP A 234 0.37 -12.93 -18.33
C ASP A 234 1.79 -12.52 -18.71
N GLU A 235 2.21 -11.28 -18.43
CA GLU A 235 3.59 -10.83 -18.65
C GLU A 235 4.59 -11.67 -17.87
N GLN A 236 4.27 -12.04 -16.64
CA GLN A 236 5.12 -12.92 -15.82
C GLN A 236 5.19 -14.34 -16.39
N LEU A 237 4.05 -14.91 -16.80
CA LEU A 237 3.97 -16.30 -17.28
C LEU A 237 4.55 -16.47 -18.68
N CYS A 238 4.36 -15.48 -19.58
CA CYS A 238 4.79 -15.57 -20.97
C CYS A 238 6.25 -15.14 -21.18
N GLY A 239 6.92 -14.61 -20.15
CA GLY A 239 8.30 -14.09 -20.26
C GLY A 239 8.41 -13.18 -21.48
N ASN A 240 8.53 -11.90 -21.28
CA ASN A 240 8.77 -10.81 -22.23
C ASN A 240 8.87 -11.21 -23.72
N LYS A 241 7.80 -11.71 -24.30
CA LYS A 241 7.69 -11.81 -25.77
C LYS A 241 7.24 -10.46 -26.28
N SER A 242 8.26 -9.68 -26.70
CA SER A 242 8.23 -8.54 -27.61
C SER A 242 6.84 -8.07 -28.06
N ALA A 243 6.62 -6.77 -27.82
CA ALA A 243 5.53 -5.97 -28.34
C ALA A 243 5.45 -5.96 -29.87
N GLU A 244 4.91 -7.02 -30.47
CA GLU A 244 4.43 -7.00 -31.85
C GLU A 244 3.18 -7.88 -31.96
N SER A 245 2.11 -7.22 -32.40
CA SER A 245 0.76 -7.74 -32.68
C SER A 245 -0.27 -7.72 -31.54
N ARG A 246 -0.76 -6.53 -31.19
CA ARG A 246 -2.13 -6.37 -30.68
C ARG A 246 -3.03 -5.86 -31.81
N SER A 247 -3.61 -6.76 -32.55
CA SER A 247 -4.83 -6.49 -33.32
C SER A 247 -5.98 -7.26 -32.69
N SER A 248 -6.95 -6.48 -32.24
CA SER A 248 -8.34 -6.81 -31.90
C SER A 248 -8.80 -8.25 -32.14
N GLU A 249 -9.08 -8.99 -31.05
CA GLU A 249 -10.17 -9.96 -31.05
C GLU A 249 -10.75 -10.09 -29.64
N THR A 250 -12.02 -9.73 -29.56
CA THR A 250 -12.89 -9.95 -28.39
C THR A 250 -13.13 -11.45 -28.26
N THR A 251 -12.59 -12.09 -27.24
CA THR A 251 -12.90 -13.49 -26.99
C THR A 251 -13.44 -13.68 -25.59
N SER A 252 -14.67 -14.18 -25.56
CA SER A 252 -15.41 -14.67 -24.39
C SER A 252 -14.66 -15.79 -23.68
N TYR A 253 -14.54 -15.70 -22.37
CA TYR A 253 -13.96 -16.70 -21.48
C TYR A 253 -14.67 -18.05 -21.62
N SER A 254 -13.95 -19.04 -22.14
CA SER A 254 -14.32 -20.43 -22.06
C SER A 254 -13.07 -21.31 -21.90
N LYS A 255 -12.89 -21.92 -20.73
CA LYS A 255 -11.91 -22.94 -20.29
C LYS A 255 -10.42 -22.56 -20.30
N PRO A 256 -9.61 -23.10 -19.37
CA PRO A 256 -8.15 -22.94 -19.40
C PRO A 256 -7.61 -23.48 -20.73
N THR A 257 -6.98 -22.59 -21.48
CA THR A 257 -6.48 -22.89 -22.82
C THR A 257 -5.12 -23.58 -22.71
N SER A 258 -4.88 -24.52 -23.61
CA SER A 258 -3.64 -25.30 -23.76
C SER A 258 -2.35 -24.44 -23.86
N ASP A 259 -2.46 -23.14 -23.99
CA ASP A 259 -1.32 -22.22 -24.09
C ASP A 259 -0.76 -21.80 -22.73
N VAL A 260 -1.61 -21.76 -21.67
CA VAL A 260 -1.16 -21.57 -20.29
C VAL A 260 -0.40 -22.82 -19.84
N ASP A 261 -0.89 -24.00 -20.20
CA ASP A 261 -0.22 -25.27 -19.90
C ASP A 261 1.13 -25.38 -20.63
N LYS A 262 1.25 -24.85 -21.85
CA LYS A 262 2.52 -24.82 -22.60
C LYS A 262 3.50 -23.83 -21.97
N ALA A 263 3.06 -22.60 -21.64
CA ALA A 263 3.90 -21.61 -21.00
C ALA A 263 4.39 -22.09 -19.61
N PHE A 264 3.53 -22.79 -18.88
CA PHE A 264 3.89 -23.40 -17.61
C PHE A 264 4.95 -24.50 -17.78
N ASN A 265 4.77 -25.38 -18.76
CA ASN A 265 5.73 -26.45 -19.06
C ASN A 265 7.06 -25.92 -19.57
N GLU A 266 7.09 -24.82 -20.34
CA GLU A 266 8.33 -24.14 -20.77
C GLU A 266 9.06 -23.50 -19.59
N LEU A 267 8.32 -22.92 -18.64
CA LEU A 267 8.88 -22.30 -17.43
C LEU A 267 9.49 -23.35 -16.47
N MET A 268 8.88 -24.53 -16.42
CA MET A 268 9.31 -25.64 -15.57
C MET A 268 10.43 -26.48 -16.21
N ASN A 269 10.52 -26.55 -17.53
CA ASN A 269 11.52 -27.35 -18.26
C ASN A 269 12.65 -26.53 -18.88
N GLY A 270 12.70 -25.22 -18.64
CA GLY A 270 13.77 -24.33 -19.11
C GLY A 270 15.10 -24.66 -18.44
N LYS A 271 15.94 -25.37 -19.17
CA LYS A 271 17.38 -25.51 -18.93
C LYS A 271 18.07 -24.22 -19.32
#